data_3011c50120ce3476656a0f3c0d88ae6f
#
_entry.id   3011c50120ce3476656a0f3c0d88ae6f
#
_cell.length_a   1.000
_cell.length_b   1.000
_cell.length_c   1.000
_cell.angle_alpha   90.00
_cell.angle_beta   90.00
_cell.angle_gamma   90.00
#
_symmetry.space_group_name_H-M   'P 1'
#
loop_
_entity.id
_entity.type
_entity.pdbx_description
1 polymer ?
#
loop_
_entity_poly.entity_id
_entity_poly.type
_entity_poly.pdbx_seq_one_letter_code
_entity_poly.pdbx_strand_id
1 'polypeptide(L)'
;MMKLLFFDIDGTLAYPQQEPPVSAVEAIRQARYNGHMAFLSTGRTIDSIPEAVSRIGFDGGIFSAGGQVAMGEKVLFRFHMADSLLQELLVWLRSMPVFYALETADGRFHSENAEEVLRLADLSGISESAMKLTQEILFDPGMRPMSEYGGQPVFKIAYHCPKGAERARLSAALEGLVKLVDYDNLLELPISVGEISDPEVNKGNAIRALCRHLGMTTADCIAFGDSMNDLEMFRTAGVGVAMGNASDAVKALADLVCDRCECDGIAKALKQLDLI
;
A
#
# COMPACT_ATOMS: atom_id res chain seq x y z
N MET A 1 7.74 -17.88 23.28
CA MET A 1 6.62 -18.27 22.40
C MET A 1 6.89 -17.65 21.03
N MET A 2 6.63 -18.37 19.93
CA MET A 2 6.84 -17.86 18.56
C MET A 2 5.95 -16.63 18.29
N LYS A 3 6.52 -15.61 17.66
CA LYS A 3 5.81 -14.40 17.21
C LYS A 3 5.89 -14.27 15.70
N LEU A 4 4.90 -13.59 15.10
CA LEU A 4 4.87 -13.19 13.70
C LEU A 4 5.16 -11.69 13.64
N LEU A 5 6.26 -11.34 12.98
CA LEU A 5 6.75 -9.97 12.88
C LEU A 5 6.45 -9.43 11.48
N PHE A 6 5.73 -8.33 11.38
CA PHE A 6 5.35 -7.70 10.12
C PHE A 6 6.05 -6.36 9.99
N PHE A 7 6.72 -6.13 8.89
CA PHE A 7 7.48 -4.90 8.64
C PHE A 7 7.00 -4.24 7.35
N ASP A 8 6.58 -2.99 7.44
CA ASP A 8 6.48 -2.15 6.26
C ASP A 8 7.88 -1.85 5.70
N ILE A 9 7.97 -1.34 4.47
CA ILE A 9 9.25 -1.06 3.80
C ILE A 9 9.58 0.42 3.86
N ASP A 10 8.75 1.24 3.22
CA ASP A 10 9.05 2.64 2.93
C ASP A 10 8.85 3.52 4.16
N GLY A 11 9.93 3.98 4.78
CA GLY A 11 9.92 4.72 6.05
C GLY A 11 10.00 3.82 7.29
N THR A 12 9.96 2.50 7.13
CA THR A 12 10.07 1.53 8.24
C THR A 12 11.37 0.74 8.15
N LEU A 13 11.55 -0.11 7.15
CA LEU A 13 12.81 -0.84 6.92
C LEU A 13 13.86 0.05 6.27
N ALA A 14 13.47 0.88 5.32
CA ALA A 14 14.35 1.81 4.61
C ALA A 14 13.56 2.98 4.03
N TYR A 15 14.22 4.10 3.77
CA TYR A 15 13.66 5.14 2.91
C TYR A 15 13.80 4.76 1.44
N PRO A 16 12.98 5.34 0.55
CA PRO A 16 13.10 5.11 -0.89
C PRO A 16 14.53 5.33 -1.38
N GLN A 17 15.04 4.40 -2.19
CA GLN A 17 16.38 4.39 -2.75
C GLN A 17 17.53 4.25 -1.73
N GLN A 18 17.25 3.91 -0.47
CA GLN A 18 18.24 3.61 0.56
C GLN A 18 18.23 2.12 0.91
N GLU A 19 19.35 1.62 1.39
CA GLU A 19 19.43 0.28 1.96
C GLU A 19 18.94 0.26 3.41
N PRO A 20 18.35 -0.85 3.87
CA PRO A 20 18.03 -1.04 5.29
C PRO A 20 19.27 -0.91 6.16
N PRO A 21 19.18 -0.27 7.36
CA PRO A 21 20.29 -0.22 8.31
C PRO A 21 20.77 -1.63 8.65
N VAL A 22 22.11 -1.80 8.76
CA VAL A 22 22.71 -3.08 9.11
C VAL A 22 22.16 -3.63 10.42
N SER A 23 21.92 -2.79 11.41
CA SER A 23 21.32 -3.14 12.69
C SER A 23 19.92 -3.76 12.55
N ALA A 24 19.08 -3.22 11.65
CA ALA A 24 17.74 -3.76 11.39
C ALA A 24 17.83 -5.15 10.72
N VAL A 25 18.74 -5.30 9.74
CA VAL A 25 19.00 -6.58 9.06
C VAL A 25 19.44 -7.67 10.05
N GLU A 26 20.42 -7.34 10.90
CA GLU A 26 20.94 -8.27 11.90
C GLU A 26 19.88 -8.62 12.96
N ALA A 27 19.12 -7.63 13.44
CA ALA A 27 18.08 -7.84 14.42
C ALA A 27 16.93 -8.73 13.90
N ILE A 28 16.47 -8.51 12.67
CA ILE A 28 15.43 -9.36 12.05
C ILE A 28 15.96 -10.79 11.88
N ARG A 29 17.20 -10.98 11.43
CA ARG A 29 17.82 -12.31 11.31
C ARG A 29 17.96 -12.99 12.67
N GLN A 30 18.34 -12.24 13.71
CA GLN A 30 18.43 -12.77 15.07
C GLN A 30 17.05 -13.18 15.62
N ALA A 31 16.01 -12.37 15.41
CA ALA A 31 14.65 -12.73 15.81
C ALA A 31 14.18 -14.03 15.13
N ARG A 32 14.47 -14.19 13.83
CA ARG A 32 14.19 -15.44 13.10
C ARG A 32 14.99 -16.61 13.65
N TYR A 33 16.27 -16.42 13.96
CA TYR A 33 17.10 -17.45 14.60
C TYR A 33 16.55 -17.87 15.97
N ASN A 34 15.95 -16.95 16.72
CA ASN A 34 15.28 -17.20 18.01
C ASN A 34 13.91 -17.91 17.83
N GLY A 35 13.51 -18.25 16.60
CA GLY A 35 12.30 -19.00 16.30
C GLY A 35 11.06 -18.16 16.03
N HIS A 36 11.19 -16.86 15.79
CA HIS A 36 10.13 -16.00 15.28
C HIS A 36 10.05 -16.06 13.76
N MET A 37 8.91 -15.69 13.18
CA MET A 37 8.76 -15.54 11.73
C MET A 37 8.67 -14.06 11.35
N ALA A 38 9.35 -13.67 10.29
CA ALA A 38 9.38 -12.29 9.80
C ALA A 38 8.73 -12.20 8.40
N PHE A 39 7.83 -11.24 8.24
CA PHE A 39 7.08 -11.00 7.01
C PHE A 39 7.19 -9.52 6.59
N LEU A 40 7.27 -9.28 5.29
CA LEU A 40 7.01 -7.95 4.75
C LEU A 40 5.50 -7.64 4.83
N SER A 41 5.14 -6.35 4.96
CA SER A 41 3.75 -5.90 4.86
C SER A 41 3.70 -4.54 4.18
N THR A 42 3.61 -4.52 2.84
CA THR A 42 3.88 -3.34 2.03
C THR A 42 2.79 -3.05 0.99
N GLY A 43 2.72 -1.78 0.57
CA GLY A 43 1.94 -1.37 -0.61
C GLY A 43 2.55 -1.81 -1.95
N ARG A 44 3.83 -2.19 -1.95
CA ARG A 44 4.52 -2.64 -3.16
C ARG A 44 4.01 -4.00 -3.65
N THR A 45 4.11 -4.23 -4.96
CA THR A 45 3.93 -5.56 -5.54
C THR A 45 5.15 -6.44 -5.25
N ILE A 46 4.99 -7.76 -5.31
CA ILE A 46 6.08 -8.71 -5.03
C ILE A 46 7.31 -8.47 -5.94
N ASP A 47 7.08 -8.13 -7.21
CA ASP A 47 8.13 -7.91 -8.20
C ASP A 47 8.84 -6.55 -8.04
N SER A 48 8.29 -5.64 -7.21
CA SER A 48 8.86 -4.31 -6.96
C SER A 48 9.61 -4.20 -5.62
N ILE A 49 9.86 -5.32 -4.95
CA ILE A 49 10.61 -5.35 -3.70
C ILE A 49 12.11 -5.12 -4.01
N PRO A 50 12.76 -4.12 -3.37
CA PRO A 50 14.19 -3.90 -3.56
C PRO A 50 15.01 -5.12 -3.16
N GLU A 51 16.04 -5.42 -3.94
CA GLU A 51 16.91 -6.57 -3.69
C GLU A 51 17.57 -6.52 -2.29
N ALA A 52 17.95 -5.32 -1.83
CA ALA A 52 18.51 -5.12 -0.50
C ALA A 52 17.54 -5.54 0.63
N VAL A 53 16.22 -5.32 0.44
CA VAL A 53 15.17 -5.75 1.37
C VAL A 53 14.98 -7.27 1.27
N SER A 54 14.91 -7.83 0.06
CA SER A 54 14.75 -9.28 -0.13
C SER A 54 15.90 -10.08 0.49
N ARG A 55 17.13 -9.57 0.46
CA ARG A 55 18.33 -10.19 1.05
C ARG A 55 18.29 -10.28 2.59
N ILE A 56 17.39 -9.57 3.28
CA ILE A 56 17.19 -9.73 4.73
C ILE A 56 16.79 -11.17 5.03
N GLY A 57 15.97 -11.76 4.15
CA GLY A 57 15.52 -13.15 4.23
C GLY A 57 14.23 -13.26 5.06
N PHE A 58 13.10 -12.83 4.52
CA PHE A 58 11.78 -12.97 5.14
C PHE A 58 11.18 -14.36 4.89
N ASP A 59 10.27 -14.78 5.76
CA ASP A 59 9.52 -16.05 5.61
C ASP A 59 8.38 -15.91 4.58
N GLY A 60 8.03 -14.67 4.23
CA GLY A 60 7.02 -14.33 3.25
C GLY A 60 6.63 -12.86 3.30
N GLY A 61 5.44 -12.53 2.84
CA GLY A 61 4.98 -11.15 2.88
C GLY A 61 3.52 -10.96 2.51
N ILE A 62 3.05 -9.76 2.85
CA ILE A 62 1.79 -9.15 2.45
C ILE A 62 2.14 -8.03 1.47
N PHE A 63 1.64 -8.13 0.25
CA PHE A 63 1.96 -7.24 -0.85
C PHE A 63 0.71 -6.53 -1.36
N SER A 64 0.89 -5.46 -2.15
CA SER A 64 -0.22 -4.66 -2.72
C SER A 64 -1.21 -4.21 -1.65
N ALA A 65 -0.69 -3.73 -0.49
CA ALA A 65 -1.47 -3.26 0.65
C ALA A 65 -2.50 -4.26 1.21
N GLY A 66 -2.24 -5.55 1.11
CA GLY A 66 -3.13 -6.63 1.55
C GLY A 66 -3.70 -7.47 0.39
N GLY A 67 -3.49 -7.05 -0.85
CA GLY A 67 -4.02 -7.75 -2.02
C GLY A 67 -3.41 -9.14 -2.25
N GLN A 68 -2.21 -9.39 -1.74
CA GLN A 68 -1.52 -10.67 -1.93
C GLN A 68 -0.77 -11.10 -0.68
N VAL A 69 -0.89 -12.36 -0.31
CA VAL A 69 -0.14 -12.98 0.81
C VAL A 69 0.67 -14.15 0.27
N ALA A 70 1.96 -14.16 0.56
CA ALA A 70 2.86 -15.25 0.16
C ALA A 70 3.72 -15.76 1.31
N MET A 71 4.10 -17.02 1.26
CA MET A 71 5.14 -17.65 2.09
C MET A 71 6.22 -18.26 1.19
N GLY A 72 7.47 -17.84 1.41
CA GLY A 72 8.54 -18.14 0.47
C GLY A 72 8.13 -17.67 -0.94
N GLU A 73 8.23 -18.56 -1.92
CA GLU A 73 7.82 -18.29 -3.30
C GLU A 73 6.34 -18.60 -3.59
N LYS A 74 5.62 -19.17 -2.62
CA LYS A 74 4.24 -19.61 -2.81
C LYS A 74 3.26 -18.52 -2.42
N VAL A 75 2.45 -18.05 -3.37
CA VAL A 75 1.28 -17.22 -3.08
C VAL A 75 0.20 -18.08 -2.42
N LEU A 76 -0.19 -17.74 -1.19
CA LEU A 76 -1.22 -18.41 -0.42
C LEU A 76 -2.61 -17.85 -0.72
N PHE A 77 -2.72 -16.52 -0.74
CA PHE A 77 -3.99 -15.81 -0.93
C PHE A 77 -3.81 -14.63 -1.87
N ARG A 78 -4.84 -14.39 -2.67
CA ARG A 78 -5.05 -13.15 -3.42
C ARG A 78 -6.39 -12.59 -3.02
N PHE A 79 -6.38 -11.35 -2.54
CA PHE A 79 -7.58 -10.58 -2.24
C PHE A 79 -7.71 -9.49 -3.30
N HIS A 80 -8.90 -9.34 -3.80
CA HIS A 80 -9.23 -8.38 -4.82
C HIS A 80 -10.55 -7.70 -4.48
N MET A 81 -10.83 -6.59 -5.11
CA MET A 81 -12.10 -5.89 -5.00
C MET A 81 -13.24 -6.85 -5.34
N ALA A 82 -14.31 -6.83 -4.55
CA ALA A 82 -15.49 -7.64 -4.83
C ALA A 82 -16.07 -7.27 -6.20
N ASP A 83 -16.44 -8.26 -7.02
CA ASP A 83 -16.97 -8.03 -8.37
C ASP A 83 -18.20 -7.12 -8.37
N SER A 84 -19.09 -7.26 -7.39
CA SER A 84 -20.26 -6.37 -7.23
C SER A 84 -19.86 -4.91 -6.98
N LEU A 85 -18.86 -4.68 -6.14
CA LEU A 85 -18.32 -3.35 -5.87
C LEU A 85 -17.66 -2.78 -7.14
N LEU A 86 -16.85 -3.58 -7.83
CA LEU A 86 -16.21 -3.16 -9.08
C LEU A 86 -17.24 -2.71 -10.13
N GLN A 87 -18.31 -3.48 -10.33
CA GLN A 87 -19.35 -3.12 -11.29
C GLN A 87 -20.05 -1.81 -10.90
N GLU A 88 -20.36 -1.62 -9.63
CA GLU A 88 -20.94 -0.35 -9.14
C GLU A 88 -19.99 0.82 -9.38
N LEU A 89 -18.71 0.68 -9.04
CA LEU A 89 -17.70 1.71 -9.25
C LEU A 89 -17.53 2.06 -10.73
N LEU A 90 -17.52 1.07 -11.62
CA LEU A 90 -17.40 1.31 -13.06
C LEU A 90 -18.58 2.10 -13.62
N VAL A 91 -19.79 1.93 -13.09
CA VAL A 91 -20.96 2.76 -13.46
C VAL A 91 -20.72 4.22 -13.06
N TRP A 92 -20.27 4.47 -11.83
CA TRP A 92 -19.97 5.83 -11.35
C TRP A 92 -18.81 6.47 -12.14
N LEU A 93 -17.67 5.77 -12.28
CA LEU A 93 -16.48 6.30 -12.96
C LEU A 93 -16.75 6.64 -14.44
N ARG A 94 -17.57 5.84 -15.13
CA ARG A 94 -17.96 6.13 -16.53
C ARG A 94 -18.90 7.32 -16.67
N SER A 95 -19.61 7.71 -15.60
CA SER A 95 -20.54 8.86 -15.59
C SER A 95 -19.86 10.18 -15.25
N MET A 96 -18.56 10.19 -14.97
CA MET A 96 -17.78 11.33 -14.53
C MET A 96 -16.56 11.54 -15.43
N PRO A 97 -16.00 12.74 -15.51
CA PRO A 97 -14.72 12.99 -16.21
C PRO A 97 -13.54 12.48 -15.36
N VAL A 98 -13.49 11.17 -15.15
CA VAL A 98 -12.45 10.48 -14.39
C VAL A 98 -11.75 9.50 -15.30
N PHE A 99 -10.48 9.74 -15.57
CA PHE A 99 -9.61 8.72 -16.15
C PHE A 99 -9.25 7.74 -15.05
N TYR A 100 -9.45 6.45 -15.28
CA TYR A 100 -9.15 5.41 -14.32
C TYR A 100 -8.36 4.26 -14.95
N ALA A 101 -7.57 3.58 -14.14
CA ALA A 101 -6.87 2.36 -14.52
C ALA A 101 -7.12 1.27 -13.48
N LEU A 102 -7.61 0.12 -13.95
CA LEU A 102 -7.79 -1.08 -13.12
C LEU A 102 -6.43 -1.76 -12.97
N GLU A 103 -5.97 -1.96 -11.75
CA GLU A 103 -4.75 -2.69 -11.45
C GLU A 103 -5.04 -4.16 -11.15
N THR A 104 -4.47 -5.06 -11.93
CA THR A 104 -4.65 -6.51 -11.84
C THR A 104 -3.30 -7.21 -11.77
N ALA A 105 -3.28 -8.52 -11.57
CA ALA A 105 -2.04 -9.31 -11.64
C ALA A 105 -1.42 -9.34 -13.05
N ASP A 106 -2.24 -9.13 -14.10
CA ASP A 106 -1.81 -9.25 -15.49
C ASP A 106 -1.48 -7.90 -16.13
N GLY A 107 -1.55 -6.81 -15.36
CA GLY A 107 -1.26 -5.45 -15.82
C GLY A 107 -2.35 -4.44 -15.47
N ARG A 108 -2.25 -3.26 -16.09
CA ARG A 108 -3.16 -2.14 -15.89
C ARG A 108 -4.02 -1.89 -17.12
N PHE A 109 -5.34 -1.67 -16.91
CA PHE A 109 -6.32 -1.45 -17.98
C PHE A 109 -6.98 -0.09 -17.78
N HIS A 110 -6.83 0.83 -18.75
CA HIS A 110 -7.24 2.22 -18.62
C HIS A 110 -8.51 2.57 -19.38
N SER A 111 -9.29 3.50 -18.85
CA SER A 111 -10.37 4.17 -19.59
C SER A 111 -9.79 5.07 -20.69
N GLU A 112 -10.60 5.38 -21.73
CA GLU A 112 -10.12 6.08 -22.93
C GLU A 112 -10.40 7.60 -22.92
N ASN A 113 -10.61 8.19 -21.74
CA ASN A 113 -11.00 9.59 -21.57
C ASN A 113 -9.92 10.52 -21.02
N ALA A 114 -8.63 10.17 -21.17
CA ALA A 114 -7.49 10.97 -20.67
C ALA A 114 -7.49 12.40 -21.23
N GLU A 115 -7.78 12.58 -22.53
CA GLU A 115 -7.86 13.89 -23.17
C GLU A 115 -9.00 14.76 -22.60
N GLU A 116 -10.12 14.16 -22.24
CA GLU A 116 -11.24 14.86 -21.60
C GLU A 116 -10.84 15.40 -20.22
N VAL A 117 -10.14 14.61 -19.42
CA VAL A 117 -9.63 15.02 -18.11
C VAL A 117 -8.68 16.19 -18.24
N LEU A 118 -7.74 16.15 -19.18
CA LEU A 118 -6.81 17.26 -19.44
C LEU A 118 -7.54 18.52 -19.91
N ARG A 119 -8.54 18.39 -20.78
CA ARG A 119 -9.31 19.52 -21.30
C ARG A 119 -10.10 20.25 -20.20
N LEU A 120 -10.52 19.52 -19.18
CA LEU A 120 -11.28 20.07 -18.05
C LEU A 120 -10.41 20.53 -16.89
N ALA A 121 -9.12 20.19 -16.89
CA ALA A 121 -8.18 20.61 -15.86
C ALA A 121 -7.86 22.12 -16.00
N ASP A 122 -7.67 22.78 -14.85
CA ASP A 122 -7.12 24.15 -14.85
C ASP A 122 -5.60 24.08 -15.03
N LEU A 123 -5.14 24.53 -16.20
CA LEU A 123 -3.73 24.51 -16.56
C LEU A 123 -3.03 25.87 -16.29
N SER A 124 -3.72 26.82 -15.68
CA SER A 124 -3.16 28.15 -15.37
C SER A 124 -2.05 28.05 -14.32
N GLY A 125 -0.88 28.59 -14.66
CA GLY A 125 0.28 28.60 -13.76
C GLY A 125 0.99 27.26 -13.55
N ILE A 126 0.64 26.23 -14.31
CA ILE A 126 1.27 24.91 -14.21
C ILE A 126 2.68 24.95 -14.82
N SER A 127 3.64 24.37 -14.10
CA SER A 127 5.03 24.23 -14.59
C SER A 127 5.13 23.21 -15.74
N GLU A 128 6.11 23.37 -16.60
CA GLU A 128 6.38 22.41 -17.70
C GLU A 128 6.64 20.99 -17.17
N SER A 129 7.35 20.89 -16.03
CA SER A 129 7.62 19.60 -15.38
C SER A 129 6.36 18.92 -14.86
N ALA A 130 5.43 19.67 -14.25
CA ALA A 130 4.15 19.15 -13.78
C ALA A 130 3.26 18.71 -14.96
N MET A 131 3.25 19.48 -16.05
CA MET A 131 2.53 19.08 -17.26
C MET A 131 3.10 17.81 -17.88
N LYS A 132 4.42 17.70 -17.99
CA LYS A 132 5.09 16.50 -18.49
C LYS A 132 4.75 15.27 -17.65
N LEU A 133 4.84 15.39 -16.32
CA LEU A 133 4.49 14.29 -15.42
C LEU A 133 3.01 13.90 -15.55
N THR A 134 2.11 14.87 -15.68
CA THR A 134 0.68 14.61 -15.92
C THR A 134 0.45 13.81 -17.21
N GLN A 135 1.14 14.15 -18.28
CA GLN A 135 1.07 13.43 -19.55
C GLN A 135 1.64 12.01 -19.42
N GLU A 136 2.79 11.83 -18.74
CA GLU A 136 3.39 10.52 -18.48
C GLU A 136 2.44 9.62 -17.69
N ILE A 137 1.68 10.17 -16.74
CA ILE A 137 0.69 9.42 -15.95
C ILE A 137 -0.52 9.02 -16.80
N LEU A 138 -1.11 9.97 -17.55
CA LEU A 138 -2.34 9.73 -18.30
C LEU A 138 -2.14 8.89 -19.57
N PHE A 139 -0.96 8.97 -20.17
CA PHE A 139 -0.63 8.29 -21.42
C PHE A 139 0.51 7.28 -21.27
N ASP A 140 0.60 6.64 -20.09
CA ASP A 140 1.60 5.60 -19.82
C ASP A 140 1.47 4.44 -20.82
N PRO A 141 2.49 4.21 -21.69
CA PRO A 141 2.43 3.14 -22.69
C PRO A 141 2.44 1.73 -22.09
N GLY A 142 2.71 1.60 -20.79
CA GLY A 142 2.63 0.33 -20.07
C GLY A 142 1.19 -0.06 -19.68
N MET A 143 0.20 0.80 -19.92
CA MET A 143 -1.22 0.47 -19.73
C MET A 143 -1.86 -0.04 -21.02
N ARG A 144 -2.84 -0.92 -20.88
CA ARG A 144 -3.66 -1.47 -21.98
C ARG A 144 -5.05 -0.83 -21.98
N PRO A 145 -5.70 -0.70 -23.15
CA PRO A 145 -7.04 -0.13 -23.20
C PRO A 145 -8.05 -1.02 -22.47
N MET A 146 -9.10 -0.42 -21.95
CA MET A 146 -10.18 -1.12 -21.22
C MET A 146 -10.88 -2.19 -22.06
N SER A 147 -10.83 -2.11 -23.38
CA SER A 147 -11.35 -3.12 -24.32
C SER A 147 -10.62 -4.47 -24.22
N GLU A 148 -9.40 -4.49 -23.68
CA GLU A 148 -8.62 -5.72 -23.44
C GLU A 148 -8.84 -6.30 -22.03
N TYR A 149 -9.59 -5.63 -21.17
CA TYR A 149 -9.92 -6.14 -19.85
C TYR A 149 -10.90 -7.31 -19.95
N GLY A 150 -10.46 -8.49 -19.59
CA GLY A 150 -11.21 -9.74 -19.69
C GLY A 150 -11.87 -10.20 -18.39
N GLY A 151 -12.00 -9.32 -17.37
CA GLY A 151 -12.60 -9.69 -16.09
C GLY A 151 -11.58 -10.24 -15.07
N GLN A 152 -10.30 -9.92 -15.22
CA GLN A 152 -9.27 -10.28 -14.24
C GLN A 152 -9.57 -9.65 -12.88
N PRO A 153 -9.23 -10.31 -11.77
CA PRO A 153 -9.38 -9.75 -10.42
C PRO A 153 -8.65 -8.41 -10.27
N VAL A 154 -9.38 -7.37 -9.83
CA VAL A 154 -8.88 -6.01 -9.65
C VAL A 154 -8.45 -5.82 -8.19
N PHE A 155 -7.21 -5.40 -7.96
CA PHE A 155 -6.69 -5.11 -6.63
C PHE A 155 -7.07 -3.71 -6.16
N LYS A 156 -6.94 -2.72 -7.05
CA LYS A 156 -7.29 -1.32 -6.84
C LYS A 156 -7.52 -0.62 -8.17
N ILE A 157 -8.07 0.58 -8.11
CA ILE A 157 -8.29 1.46 -9.26
C ILE A 157 -7.48 2.73 -9.03
N ALA A 158 -6.52 3.04 -9.90
CA ALA A 158 -5.94 4.36 -9.96
C ALA A 158 -6.93 5.32 -10.61
N TYR A 159 -7.11 6.52 -10.07
CA TYR A 159 -7.98 7.53 -10.66
C TYR A 159 -7.27 8.86 -10.85
N HIS A 160 -7.71 9.58 -11.89
CA HIS A 160 -7.23 10.90 -12.24
C HIS A 160 -8.43 11.73 -12.69
N CYS A 161 -8.67 12.86 -12.07
CA CYS A 161 -9.81 13.70 -12.40
C CYS A 161 -9.46 15.19 -12.29
N PRO A 162 -10.24 16.09 -12.91
CA PRO A 162 -10.10 17.53 -12.68
C PRO A 162 -10.25 17.86 -11.20
N LYS A 163 -9.45 18.81 -10.70
CA LYS A 163 -9.55 19.31 -9.32
C LYS A 163 -10.85 20.06 -9.08
N GLY A 164 -11.13 20.36 -7.82
CA GLY A 164 -12.30 21.17 -7.44
C GLY A 164 -13.60 20.39 -7.47
N ALA A 165 -14.59 20.85 -8.24
CA ALA A 165 -15.96 20.31 -8.21
C ALA A 165 -16.03 18.82 -8.59
N GLU A 166 -15.30 18.39 -9.61
CA GLU A 166 -15.31 17.00 -10.07
C GLU A 166 -14.68 16.07 -9.04
N ARG A 167 -13.56 16.50 -8.42
CA ARG A 167 -12.95 15.72 -7.32
C ARG A 167 -13.88 15.61 -6.10
N ALA A 168 -14.56 16.69 -5.73
CA ALA A 168 -15.53 16.69 -4.65
C ALA A 168 -16.72 15.77 -4.96
N ARG A 169 -17.20 15.79 -6.19
CA ARG A 169 -18.29 14.91 -6.67
C ARG A 169 -17.88 13.44 -6.61
N LEU A 170 -16.65 13.12 -7.01
CA LEU A 170 -16.10 11.76 -6.90
C LEU A 170 -16.05 11.31 -5.43
N SER A 171 -15.53 12.15 -4.53
CA SER A 171 -15.49 11.84 -3.10
C SER A 171 -16.89 11.53 -2.54
N ALA A 172 -17.87 12.41 -2.83
CA ALA A 172 -19.22 12.24 -2.32
C ALA A 172 -19.92 10.99 -2.86
N ALA A 173 -19.67 10.63 -4.13
CA ALA A 173 -20.24 9.43 -4.74
C ALA A 173 -19.67 8.13 -4.15
N LEU A 174 -18.42 8.15 -3.68
CA LEU A 174 -17.71 6.97 -3.18
C LEU A 174 -17.62 6.90 -1.65
N GLU A 175 -18.20 7.90 -0.95
CA GLU A 175 -18.17 7.96 0.51
C GLU A 175 -18.83 6.72 1.14
N GLY A 176 -18.10 6.07 2.04
CA GLY A 176 -18.58 4.87 2.73
C GLY A 176 -18.57 3.57 1.90
N LEU A 177 -18.36 3.65 0.59
CA LEU A 177 -18.29 2.48 -0.29
C LEU A 177 -16.87 1.93 -0.41
N VAL A 178 -15.86 2.80 -0.44
CA VAL A 178 -14.48 2.47 -0.74
C VAL A 178 -13.51 3.18 0.21
N LYS A 179 -12.26 2.71 0.20
CA LYS A 179 -11.13 3.48 0.72
C LYS A 179 -10.58 4.33 -0.43
N LEU A 180 -10.66 5.64 -0.28
CA LEU A 180 -10.14 6.62 -1.23
C LEU A 180 -8.86 7.22 -0.67
N VAL A 181 -7.78 7.16 -1.45
CA VAL A 181 -6.49 7.75 -1.11
C VAL A 181 -6.13 8.80 -2.14
N ASP A 182 -5.80 10.01 -1.70
CA ASP A 182 -5.36 11.11 -2.53
C ASP A 182 -3.86 11.36 -2.41
N TYR A 183 -3.23 11.68 -3.53
CA TYR A 183 -1.83 12.08 -3.62
C TYR A 183 -1.65 13.57 -3.96
N ASP A 184 -2.71 14.36 -3.92
CA ASP A 184 -2.72 15.78 -4.30
C ASP A 184 -1.74 16.64 -3.49
N ASN A 185 -1.50 16.27 -2.22
CA ASN A 185 -0.54 16.95 -1.35
C ASN A 185 0.93 16.58 -1.63
N LEU A 186 1.16 15.52 -2.41
CA LEU A 186 2.49 15.04 -2.75
C LEU A 186 2.93 15.48 -4.14
N LEU A 187 1.98 15.79 -5.00
CA LEU A 187 2.21 16.09 -6.42
C LEU A 187 1.46 17.38 -6.79
N GLU A 188 2.20 18.41 -7.17
CA GLU A 188 1.63 19.68 -7.66
C GLU A 188 1.19 19.55 -9.13
N LEU A 189 0.22 18.64 -9.39
CA LEU A 189 -0.33 18.40 -10.72
C LEU A 189 -1.60 19.22 -10.97
N PRO A 190 -1.99 19.49 -12.23
CA PRO A 190 -3.25 20.16 -12.56
C PRO A 190 -4.50 19.30 -12.33
N ILE A 191 -4.32 18.04 -12.07
CA ILE A 191 -5.37 17.05 -11.82
C ILE A 191 -5.22 16.45 -10.42
N SER A 192 -6.30 15.95 -9.85
CA SER A 192 -6.28 15.10 -8.68
C SER A 192 -5.90 13.68 -9.07
N VAL A 193 -5.02 13.08 -8.29
CA VAL A 193 -4.49 11.73 -8.49
C VAL A 193 -4.67 10.93 -7.23
N GLY A 194 -5.11 9.68 -7.36
CA GLY A 194 -5.26 8.83 -6.19
C GLY A 194 -5.65 7.39 -6.52
N GLU A 195 -6.06 6.68 -5.48
CA GLU A 195 -6.43 5.27 -5.55
C GLU A 195 -7.77 5.01 -4.88
N ILE A 196 -8.54 4.12 -5.48
CA ILE A 196 -9.79 3.56 -4.96
C ILE A 196 -9.53 2.08 -4.66
N SER A 197 -9.77 1.65 -3.43
CA SER A 197 -9.61 0.27 -3.02
C SER A 197 -10.80 -0.22 -2.20
N ASP A 198 -11.03 -1.53 -2.23
CA ASP A 198 -11.99 -2.18 -1.37
C ASP A 198 -11.51 -2.06 0.09
N PRO A 199 -12.31 -1.56 1.03
CA PRO A 199 -11.94 -1.46 2.44
C PRO A 199 -11.55 -2.79 3.07
N GLU A 200 -12.07 -3.90 2.55
CA GLU A 200 -11.75 -5.24 3.05
C GLU A 200 -10.38 -5.74 2.57
N VAL A 201 -9.83 -5.16 1.50
CA VAL A 201 -8.47 -5.45 1.03
C VAL A 201 -7.48 -4.51 1.74
N ASN A 202 -6.94 -4.97 2.86
CA ASN A 202 -6.01 -4.21 3.69
C ASN A 202 -4.99 -5.10 4.41
N LYS A 203 -3.90 -4.51 4.89
CA LYS A 203 -2.82 -5.21 5.59
C LYS A 203 -3.32 -6.00 6.80
N GLY A 204 -4.28 -5.48 7.55
CA GLY A 204 -4.85 -6.13 8.74
C GLY A 204 -5.63 -7.40 8.41
N ASN A 205 -6.51 -7.36 7.41
CA ASN A 205 -7.26 -8.54 6.97
C ASN A 205 -6.33 -9.62 6.40
N ALA A 206 -5.26 -9.21 5.69
CA ALA A 206 -4.23 -10.12 5.21
C ALA A 206 -3.48 -10.81 6.36
N ILE A 207 -3.14 -10.07 7.44
CA ILE A 207 -2.56 -10.65 8.67
C ILE A 207 -3.51 -11.68 9.27
N ARG A 208 -4.81 -11.37 9.41
CA ARG A 208 -5.82 -12.32 9.93
C ARG A 208 -5.87 -13.60 9.10
N ALA A 209 -5.80 -13.48 7.77
CA ALA A 209 -5.80 -14.64 6.87
C ALA A 209 -4.52 -15.49 7.05
N LEU A 210 -3.36 -14.85 7.16
CA LEU A 210 -2.09 -15.55 7.39
C LEU A 210 -2.06 -16.23 8.75
N CYS A 211 -2.52 -15.57 9.81
CA CYS A 211 -2.63 -16.16 11.15
C CYS A 211 -3.50 -17.43 11.13
N ARG A 212 -4.68 -17.38 10.50
CA ARG A 212 -5.54 -18.56 10.35
C ARG A 212 -4.84 -19.69 9.61
N HIS A 213 -4.10 -19.40 8.56
CA HIS A 213 -3.34 -20.39 7.80
C HIS A 213 -2.24 -21.07 8.63
N LEU A 214 -1.58 -20.28 9.50
CA LEU A 214 -0.51 -20.79 10.39
C LEU A 214 -1.02 -21.40 11.71
N GLY A 215 -2.32 -21.37 11.96
CA GLY A 215 -2.89 -21.82 13.25
C GLY A 215 -2.49 -20.92 14.42
N MET A 216 -2.22 -19.63 14.16
CA MET A 216 -1.83 -18.61 15.13
C MET A 216 -2.93 -17.57 15.33
N THR A 217 -2.78 -16.74 16.35
CA THR A 217 -3.69 -15.62 16.63
C THR A 217 -3.04 -14.29 16.33
N THR A 218 -3.85 -13.27 16.10
CA THR A 218 -3.33 -11.91 15.89
C THR A 218 -2.66 -11.34 17.15
N ALA A 219 -2.95 -11.85 18.34
CA ALA A 219 -2.26 -11.50 19.58
C ALA A 219 -0.77 -11.93 19.59
N ASP A 220 -0.40 -12.85 18.69
CA ASP A 220 0.99 -13.26 18.50
C ASP A 220 1.74 -12.42 17.45
N CYS A 221 1.07 -11.44 16.85
CA CYS A 221 1.62 -10.57 15.81
C CYS A 221 2.20 -9.29 16.41
N ILE A 222 3.32 -8.84 15.83
CA ILE A 222 3.91 -7.53 16.08
C ILE A 222 4.09 -6.86 14.73
N ALA A 223 3.59 -5.64 14.58
CA ALA A 223 3.59 -4.92 13.31
C ALA A 223 4.38 -3.61 13.42
N PHE A 224 5.30 -3.38 12.50
CA PHE A 224 6.12 -2.18 12.38
C PHE A 224 5.71 -1.38 11.17
N GLY A 225 5.45 -0.07 11.34
CA GLY A 225 5.02 0.82 10.28
C GLY A 225 5.22 2.30 10.62
N ASP A 226 5.01 3.18 9.65
CA ASP A 226 5.23 4.62 9.83
C ASP A 226 4.11 5.50 9.23
N SER A 227 3.19 4.92 8.49
CA SER A 227 2.20 5.68 7.73
C SER A 227 0.75 5.26 7.97
N MET A 228 -0.20 6.04 7.44
CA MET A 228 -1.64 5.79 7.64
C MET A 228 -2.12 4.46 7.04
N ASN A 229 -1.43 3.92 6.03
CA ASN A 229 -1.75 2.62 5.45
C ASN A 229 -1.39 1.43 6.38
N ASP A 230 -0.65 1.68 7.48
CA ASP A 230 -0.26 0.69 8.48
C ASP A 230 -1.26 0.56 9.63
N LEU A 231 -2.21 1.49 9.73
CA LEU A 231 -3.16 1.50 10.85
C LEU A 231 -3.95 0.21 10.98
N GLU A 232 -4.35 -0.39 9.85
CA GLU A 232 -5.13 -1.62 9.89
C GLU A 232 -4.27 -2.79 10.41
N MET A 233 -2.97 -2.81 10.15
CA MET A 233 -2.11 -3.82 10.75
C MET A 233 -1.82 -3.54 12.22
N PHE A 234 -1.67 -2.29 12.67
CA PHE A 234 -1.56 -1.95 14.10
C PHE A 234 -2.80 -2.37 14.88
N ARG A 235 -4.00 -2.03 14.38
CA ARG A 235 -5.28 -2.44 15.00
C ARG A 235 -5.49 -3.96 15.05
N THR A 236 -4.80 -4.69 14.18
CA THR A 236 -4.96 -6.14 14.06
C THR A 236 -3.93 -6.89 14.87
N ALA A 237 -2.68 -6.44 14.90
CA ALA A 237 -1.60 -7.08 15.63
C ALA A 237 -1.82 -6.99 17.16
N GLY A 238 -1.19 -7.91 17.89
CA GLY A 238 -1.14 -7.82 19.35
C GLY A 238 -0.30 -6.66 19.86
N VAL A 239 0.69 -6.20 19.05
CA VAL A 239 1.48 -5.01 19.32
C VAL A 239 1.73 -4.27 18.01
N GLY A 240 1.29 -3.03 17.92
CA GLY A 240 1.61 -2.09 16.85
C GLY A 240 2.77 -1.19 17.26
N VAL A 241 3.82 -1.14 16.46
CA VAL A 241 5.04 -0.34 16.69
C VAL A 241 5.15 0.73 15.61
N ALA A 242 4.96 1.99 15.97
CA ALA A 242 5.18 3.12 15.07
C ALA A 242 6.66 3.53 15.06
N MET A 243 7.18 3.78 13.85
CA MET A 243 8.54 4.32 13.70
C MET A 243 8.62 5.77 14.20
N GLY A 244 9.79 6.19 14.67
CA GLY A 244 10.02 7.55 15.17
C GLY A 244 9.84 8.66 14.11
N ASN A 245 9.91 8.32 12.83
CA ASN A 245 9.62 9.22 11.72
C ASN A 245 8.13 9.30 11.33
N ALA A 246 7.27 8.46 11.91
CA ALA A 246 5.82 8.52 11.68
C ALA A 246 5.23 9.86 12.13
N SER A 247 4.09 10.23 11.57
CA SER A 247 3.34 11.41 12.03
C SER A 247 2.78 11.19 13.45
N ASP A 248 2.49 12.28 14.17
CA ASP A 248 1.93 12.18 15.51
C ASP A 248 0.58 11.45 15.51
N ALA A 249 -0.20 11.58 14.45
CA ALA A 249 -1.46 10.87 14.28
C ALA A 249 -1.27 9.34 14.20
N VAL A 250 -0.23 8.87 13.52
CA VAL A 250 0.12 7.45 13.42
C VAL A 250 0.68 6.94 14.76
N LYS A 251 1.59 7.71 15.39
CA LYS A 251 2.17 7.37 16.70
C LYS A 251 1.12 7.23 17.80
N ALA A 252 0.09 8.07 17.77
CA ALA A 252 -1.00 8.04 18.76
C ALA A 252 -1.87 6.77 18.66
N LEU A 253 -1.78 6.01 17.57
CA LEU A 253 -2.56 4.80 17.30
C LEU A 253 -1.76 3.50 17.46
N ALA A 254 -0.46 3.62 17.77
CA ALA A 254 0.43 2.49 18.04
C ALA A 254 0.55 2.22 19.55
N ASP A 255 0.84 0.97 19.90
CA ASP A 255 1.10 0.57 21.29
C ASP A 255 2.50 0.99 21.76
N LEU A 256 3.44 1.07 20.83
CA LEU A 256 4.84 1.45 21.07
C LEU A 256 5.32 2.39 19.97
N VAL A 257 6.12 3.38 20.37
CA VAL A 257 6.87 4.22 19.42
C VAL A 257 8.35 3.90 19.58
N CYS A 258 9.00 3.46 18.51
CA CYS A 258 10.44 3.21 18.50
C CYS A 258 11.21 4.41 17.92
N ASP A 259 12.53 4.30 17.85
CA ASP A 259 13.36 5.30 17.19
C ASP A 259 13.12 5.32 15.66
N ARG A 260 13.68 6.31 14.99
CA ARG A 260 13.63 6.43 13.53
C ARG A 260 14.37 5.27 12.86
N CYS A 261 14.04 4.97 11.61
CA CYS A 261 14.67 3.89 10.83
C CYS A 261 16.21 4.01 10.86
N GLU A 262 16.75 5.19 10.56
CA GLU A 262 18.19 5.47 10.54
C GLU A 262 18.86 5.54 11.93
N CYS A 263 18.07 5.46 13.00
CA CYS A 263 18.52 5.48 14.40
C CYS A 263 18.37 4.12 15.10
N ASP A 264 18.47 3.03 14.33
CA ASP A 264 18.35 1.64 14.82
C ASP A 264 16.97 1.29 15.43
N GLY A 265 15.91 1.98 15.03
CA GLY A 265 14.57 1.87 15.62
C GLY A 265 14.07 0.44 15.73
N ILE A 266 14.15 -0.34 14.64
CA ILE A 266 13.72 -1.75 14.60
C ILE A 266 14.53 -2.60 15.58
N ALA A 267 15.87 -2.48 15.57
CA ALA A 267 16.73 -3.29 16.42
C ALA A 267 16.48 -3.02 17.91
N LYS A 268 16.31 -1.74 18.28
CA LYS A 268 15.98 -1.34 19.65
C LYS A 268 14.60 -1.85 20.09
N ALA A 269 13.61 -1.75 19.21
CA ALA A 269 12.27 -2.23 19.52
C ALA A 269 12.22 -3.78 19.66
N LEU A 270 12.89 -4.52 18.78
CA LEU A 270 12.96 -5.99 18.89
C LEU A 270 13.65 -6.42 20.20
N LYS A 271 14.68 -5.67 20.66
CA LYS A 271 15.32 -5.91 21.95
C LYS A 271 14.41 -5.54 23.13
N GLN A 272 13.69 -4.40 23.05
CA GLN A 272 12.75 -3.98 24.09
C GLN A 272 11.59 -4.96 24.27
N LEU A 273 11.21 -5.66 23.20
CA LEU A 273 10.16 -6.68 23.17
C LEU A 273 10.66 -8.09 23.50
N ASP A 274 11.94 -8.24 23.91
CA ASP A 274 12.59 -9.51 24.26
C ASP A 274 12.55 -10.56 23.11
N LEU A 275 12.71 -10.10 21.85
CA LEU A 275 12.68 -10.96 20.67
C LEU A 275 14.10 -11.31 20.17
N ILE A 276 15.10 -10.51 20.60
CA ILE A 276 16.52 -10.69 20.30
C ILE A 276 17.38 -10.49 21.52
#